data_3ebdaab05dfcfd7541d4a23adaa91331
#
_entry.id   3ebdaab05dfcfd7541d4a23adaa91331
#
_cell.length_a   1.000
_cell.length_b   1.000
_cell.length_c   1.000
_cell.angle_alpha   90.00
_cell.angle_beta   90.00
_cell.angle_gamma   90.00
#
_symmetry.space_group_name_H-M   'P 1'
#
loop_
_entity.id
_entity.type
_entity.pdbx_description
1 polymer ?
#
loop_
_entity_poly.entity_id
_entity_poly.type
_entity_poly.pdbx_seq_one_letter_code
_entity_poly.pdbx_strand_id
1 'polypeptide(L)'
;FPDQDDFGRVFYLNARMSAAGIPQLAAIMGNCVAGGAYLPVMCDTLVMTEGSGLYLAGPALVKAAIGQDVSSEELGGATMHAEVSGTVDFKEPDDQHALARLRRLAAAYAPPELAPWAQARSETRPPRAKEQDLVGLLPVEGGTKPYDMRAVLARLLDASEFDEFKPEYGETLITGMGRLGGYAVGVVANQKLVIKRKGAIEIGGVIYAEAADKAARFVLDCNQAGVPIIFLHDVNGFMVGKQSEQDGIIRRGAKLVNAVSNSVVP
;
A
#
# COMPACT_ATOMS: atom_id res chain seq x y z
N PHE A 1 -28.86 0.86 -11.28
CA PHE A 1 -28.61 -0.47 -11.80
C PHE A 1 -29.89 -1.04 -12.35
N PRO A 2 -29.92 -1.48 -13.62
CA PRO A 2 -31.16 -1.81 -14.30
C PRO A 2 -31.80 -3.14 -13.88
N ASP A 3 -31.04 -4.03 -13.24
CA ASP A 3 -31.52 -5.36 -12.86
C ASP A 3 -31.75 -5.50 -11.36
N GLN A 4 -32.92 -5.96 -11.00
CA GLN A 4 -33.33 -6.14 -9.60
C GLN A 4 -32.49 -7.21 -8.86
N ASP A 5 -31.97 -8.18 -9.59
CA ASP A 5 -31.23 -9.33 -8.99
C ASP A 5 -29.72 -9.14 -8.96
N ASP A 6 -29.15 -8.12 -9.63
CA ASP A 6 -27.71 -8.09 -9.93
C ASP A 6 -26.84 -7.31 -8.95
N PHE A 7 -27.39 -6.47 -8.07
CA PHE A 7 -26.56 -5.70 -7.15
C PHE A 7 -25.78 -6.59 -6.18
N GLY A 8 -26.43 -7.55 -5.55
CA GLY A 8 -25.77 -8.54 -4.69
C GLY A 8 -24.82 -9.45 -5.47
N ARG A 9 -25.14 -9.76 -6.71
CA ARG A 9 -24.31 -10.57 -7.60
C ARG A 9 -22.99 -9.89 -7.97
N VAL A 10 -22.96 -8.56 -8.13
CA VAL A 10 -21.73 -7.81 -8.39
C VAL A 10 -20.71 -7.98 -7.24
N PHE A 11 -21.14 -7.87 -5.98
CA PHE A 11 -20.29 -8.12 -4.82
C PHE A 11 -19.80 -9.56 -4.77
N TYR A 12 -20.72 -10.51 -5.01
CA TYR A 12 -20.35 -11.92 -5.05
C TYR A 12 -19.29 -12.22 -6.12
N LEU A 13 -19.46 -11.68 -7.34
CA LEU A 13 -18.49 -11.89 -8.43
C LEU A 13 -17.14 -11.23 -8.13
N ASN A 14 -17.12 -10.01 -7.56
CA ASN A 14 -15.89 -9.36 -7.13
C ASN A 14 -15.12 -10.23 -6.12
N ALA A 15 -15.81 -10.74 -5.08
CA ALA A 15 -15.20 -11.65 -4.11
C ALA A 15 -14.74 -12.97 -4.75
N ARG A 16 -15.50 -13.52 -5.71
CA ARG A 16 -15.14 -14.78 -6.40
C ARG A 16 -13.94 -14.61 -7.32
N MET A 17 -13.78 -13.46 -7.98
CA MET A 17 -12.60 -13.15 -8.78
C MET A 17 -11.35 -13.09 -7.88
N SER A 18 -11.43 -12.41 -6.74
CA SER A 18 -10.34 -12.39 -5.75
C SER A 18 -9.98 -13.81 -5.27
N ALA A 19 -10.99 -14.61 -4.90
CA ALA A 19 -10.78 -16.01 -4.47
C ALA A 19 -10.21 -16.92 -5.57
N ALA A 20 -10.37 -16.54 -6.84
CA ALA A 20 -9.78 -17.24 -7.98
C ALA A 20 -8.35 -16.77 -8.32
N GLY A 21 -7.77 -15.88 -7.52
CA GLY A 21 -6.44 -15.34 -7.75
C GLY A 21 -6.36 -14.31 -8.87
N ILE A 22 -7.49 -13.69 -9.25
CA ILE A 22 -7.52 -12.67 -10.30
C ILE A 22 -7.30 -11.30 -9.65
N PRO A 23 -6.17 -10.62 -9.91
CA PRO A 23 -5.91 -9.29 -9.37
C PRO A 23 -6.91 -8.25 -9.86
N GLN A 24 -7.37 -7.40 -8.96
CA GLN A 24 -8.36 -6.38 -9.23
C GLN A 24 -7.84 -5.00 -8.85
N LEU A 25 -7.83 -4.06 -9.78
CA LEU A 25 -7.42 -2.68 -9.59
C LEU A 25 -8.62 -1.76 -9.71
N ALA A 26 -8.76 -0.80 -8.82
CA ALA A 26 -9.81 0.20 -8.88
C ALA A 26 -9.24 1.63 -8.78
N ALA A 27 -9.90 2.58 -9.45
CA ALA A 27 -9.64 4.00 -9.28
C ALA A 27 -10.94 4.75 -8.97
N ILE A 28 -10.90 5.56 -7.93
CA ILE A 28 -11.97 6.49 -7.56
C ILE A 28 -11.60 7.85 -8.13
N MET A 29 -12.34 8.29 -9.15
CA MET A 29 -12.12 9.53 -9.88
C MET A 29 -13.36 10.46 -9.78
N GLY A 30 -14.11 10.33 -8.70
CA GLY A 30 -15.33 11.08 -8.39
C GLY A 30 -15.91 10.60 -7.08
N ASN A 31 -17.20 10.90 -6.83
CA ASN A 31 -17.84 10.49 -5.57
C ASN A 31 -18.32 9.04 -5.63
N CYS A 32 -17.89 8.24 -4.70
CA CYS A 32 -18.25 6.85 -4.52
C CYS A 32 -18.96 6.66 -3.16
N VAL A 33 -20.25 6.33 -3.19
CA VAL A 33 -21.11 6.40 -2.01
C VAL A 33 -21.86 5.10 -1.78
N ALA A 34 -22.11 4.77 -0.51
CA ALA A 34 -22.93 3.65 -0.06
C ALA A 34 -22.46 2.30 -0.64
N GLY A 35 -23.35 1.51 -1.21
CA GLY A 35 -23.00 0.22 -1.84
C GLY A 35 -21.94 0.35 -2.94
N GLY A 36 -21.94 1.44 -3.71
CA GLY A 36 -20.91 1.71 -4.70
C GLY A 36 -19.51 1.91 -4.11
N ALA A 37 -19.42 2.33 -2.85
CA ALA A 37 -18.14 2.51 -2.15
C ALA A 37 -17.47 1.17 -1.79
N TYR A 38 -18.23 0.11 -1.58
CA TYR A 38 -17.67 -1.19 -1.25
C TYR A 38 -16.95 -1.85 -2.43
N LEU A 39 -17.45 -1.68 -3.66
CA LEU A 39 -16.87 -2.33 -4.83
C LEU A 39 -15.38 -2.04 -5.02
N PRO A 40 -14.93 -0.76 -5.05
CA PRO A 40 -13.51 -0.47 -5.18
C PRO A 40 -12.69 -0.88 -3.95
N VAL A 41 -13.26 -0.80 -2.74
CA VAL A 41 -12.55 -1.20 -1.50
C VAL A 41 -12.38 -2.72 -1.41
N MET A 42 -13.21 -3.49 -2.08
CA MET A 42 -13.03 -4.96 -2.19
C MET A 42 -11.99 -5.38 -3.22
N CYS A 43 -11.49 -4.46 -4.05
CA CYS A 43 -10.38 -4.74 -4.97
C CYS A 43 -9.03 -4.85 -4.22
N ASP A 44 -8.03 -5.43 -4.88
CA ASP A 44 -6.70 -5.63 -4.29
C ASP A 44 -5.93 -4.32 -4.16
N THR A 45 -6.09 -3.41 -5.11
CA THR A 45 -5.42 -2.10 -5.08
C THR A 45 -6.40 -0.98 -5.43
N LEU A 46 -6.36 0.09 -4.62
CA LEU A 46 -7.22 1.24 -4.72
C LEU A 46 -6.46 2.53 -4.95
N VAL A 47 -6.70 3.16 -6.08
CA VAL A 47 -6.21 4.51 -6.41
C VAL A 47 -7.34 5.51 -6.18
N MET A 48 -7.04 6.71 -5.68
CA MET A 48 -8.04 7.77 -5.49
C MET A 48 -7.47 9.12 -5.91
N THR A 49 -8.24 9.92 -6.65
CA THR A 49 -7.84 11.27 -7.05
C THR A 49 -8.23 12.31 -6.02
N GLU A 50 -7.43 13.36 -5.90
CA GLU A 50 -7.78 14.52 -5.08
C GLU A 50 -9.12 15.11 -5.55
N GLY A 51 -9.94 15.58 -4.60
CA GLY A 51 -11.28 16.10 -4.87
C GLY A 51 -12.34 15.03 -5.12
N SER A 52 -12.00 13.74 -5.19
CA SER A 52 -12.97 12.64 -5.17
C SER A 52 -13.37 12.27 -3.73
N GLY A 53 -14.43 11.48 -3.58
CA GLY A 53 -14.98 11.12 -2.27
C GLY A 53 -15.33 9.64 -2.17
N LEU A 54 -15.02 9.04 -1.04
CA LEU A 54 -15.34 7.65 -0.71
C LEU A 54 -15.94 7.59 0.70
N TYR A 55 -17.23 7.30 0.82
CA TYR A 55 -17.91 7.22 2.11
C TYR A 55 -19.22 6.43 2.02
N LEU A 56 -19.64 5.86 3.16
CA LEU A 56 -20.92 5.13 3.24
C LEU A 56 -22.11 6.07 3.12
N ALA A 57 -22.01 7.27 3.71
CA ALA A 57 -23.03 8.30 3.66
C ALA A 57 -22.35 9.64 3.39
N GLY A 58 -22.82 10.41 2.42
CA GLY A 58 -22.31 11.74 2.13
C GLY A 58 -22.62 12.75 3.24
N PRO A 59 -21.95 13.94 3.24
CA PRO A 59 -22.08 14.94 4.31
C PRO A 59 -23.52 15.33 4.63
N ALA A 60 -24.38 15.50 3.62
CA ALA A 60 -25.77 15.85 3.82
C ALA A 60 -26.56 14.79 4.60
N LEU A 61 -26.31 13.51 4.32
CA LEU A 61 -26.97 12.41 5.02
C LEU A 61 -26.41 12.25 6.45
N VAL A 62 -25.10 12.43 6.65
CA VAL A 62 -24.48 12.45 7.99
C VAL A 62 -25.08 13.57 8.84
N LYS A 63 -25.24 14.77 8.28
CA LYS A 63 -25.90 15.89 8.97
C LYS A 63 -27.35 15.57 9.34
N ALA A 64 -28.10 14.97 8.42
CA ALA A 64 -29.50 14.61 8.68
C ALA A 64 -29.64 13.48 9.72
N ALA A 65 -28.76 12.49 9.70
CA ALA A 65 -28.84 11.30 10.56
C ALA A 65 -28.33 11.53 11.98
N ILE A 66 -27.21 12.24 12.15
CA ILE A 66 -26.53 12.40 13.46
C ILE A 66 -26.21 13.85 13.81
N GLY A 67 -26.66 14.82 13.01
CA GLY A 67 -26.45 16.25 13.25
C GLY A 67 -25.00 16.76 13.08
N GLN A 68 -24.09 15.91 12.58
CA GLN A 68 -22.70 16.27 12.40
C GLN A 68 -22.50 17.08 11.11
N ASP A 69 -21.90 18.26 11.22
CA ASP A 69 -21.50 19.09 10.08
C ASP A 69 -20.04 18.77 9.74
N VAL A 70 -19.80 18.22 8.56
CA VAL A 70 -18.48 17.77 8.11
C VAL A 70 -18.35 18.00 6.61
N SER A 71 -17.18 18.43 6.15
CA SER A 71 -16.90 18.56 4.72
C SER A 71 -16.73 17.20 4.05
N SER A 72 -16.88 17.16 2.72
CA SER A 72 -16.65 15.94 1.93
C SER A 72 -15.21 15.44 2.07
N GLU A 73 -14.23 16.36 2.08
CA GLU A 73 -12.82 16.03 2.23
C GLU A 73 -12.49 15.45 3.62
N GLU A 74 -13.02 16.05 4.69
CA GLU A 74 -12.84 15.53 6.05
C GLU A 74 -13.53 14.19 6.30
N LEU A 75 -14.69 13.97 5.66
CA LEU A 75 -15.47 12.76 5.84
C LEU A 75 -14.89 11.56 5.08
N GLY A 76 -14.43 11.77 3.85
CA GLY A 76 -13.99 10.69 3.00
C GLY A 76 -13.24 11.15 1.75
N GLY A 77 -12.45 12.21 1.87
CA GLY A 77 -11.55 12.67 0.80
C GLY A 77 -10.30 11.81 0.68
N ALA A 78 -9.58 12.00 -0.42
CA ALA A 78 -8.40 11.21 -0.75
C ALA A 78 -7.31 11.33 0.33
N THR A 79 -7.07 12.53 0.85
CA THR A 79 -6.08 12.79 1.90
C THR A 79 -6.46 12.10 3.21
N MET A 80 -7.73 12.20 3.63
CA MET A 80 -8.19 11.51 4.83
C MET A 80 -8.00 10.00 4.73
N HIS A 81 -8.33 9.41 3.59
CA HIS A 81 -8.18 7.97 3.39
C HIS A 81 -6.73 7.52 3.24
N ALA A 82 -5.84 8.34 2.68
CA ALA A 82 -4.43 8.02 2.56
C ALA A 82 -3.69 8.14 3.90
N GLU A 83 -3.95 9.22 4.67
CA GLU A 83 -3.19 9.54 5.89
C GLU A 83 -3.78 8.93 7.18
N VAL A 84 -5.11 8.77 7.25
CA VAL A 84 -5.80 8.45 8.51
C VAL A 84 -6.39 7.05 8.51
N SER A 85 -7.27 6.74 7.57
CA SER A 85 -7.92 5.42 7.54
C SER A 85 -7.08 4.32 6.90
N GLY A 86 -6.11 4.70 6.06
CA GLY A 86 -5.30 3.75 5.28
C GLY A 86 -6.11 2.95 4.26
N THR A 87 -7.30 3.41 3.89
CA THR A 87 -8.17 2.73 2.92
C THR A 87 -7.63 2.86 1.51
N VAL A 88 -7.08 4.01 1.15
CA VAL A 88 -6.50 4.29 -0.17
C VAL A 88 -5.04 3.89 -0.21
N ASP A 89 -4.66 3.19 -1.28
CA ASP A 89 -3.29 2.71 -1.47
C ASP A 89 -2.41 3.74 -2.18
N PHE A 90 -3.00 4.46 -3.14
CA PHE A 90 -2.33 5.52 -3.90
C PHE A 90 -3.25 6.73 -4.06
N LYS A 91 -2.77 7.89 -3.63
CA LYS A 91 -3.41 9.19 -3.85
C LYS A 91 -2.77 9.84 -5.07
N GLU A 92 -3.57 10.28 -6.02
CA GLU A 92 -3.12 10.93 -7.24
C GLU A 92 -3.80 12.30 -7.41
N PRO A 93 -3.11 13.28 -8.03
CA PRO A 93 -3.63 14.64 -8.13
C PRO A 93 -4.83 14.76 -9.07
N ASP A 94 -4.94 13.87 -10.08
CA ASP A 94 -5.99 13.90 -11.09
C ASP A 94 -6.18 12.53 -11.77
N ASP A 95 -7.20 12.46 -12.64
CA ASP A 95 -7.56 11.25 -13.36
C ASP A 95 -6.47 10.74 -14.30
N GLN A 96 -5.70 11.66 -14.92
CA GLN A 96 -4.64 11.28 -15.83
C GLN A 96 -3.51 10.55 -15.07
N HIS A 97 -3.14 11.04 -13.90
CA HIS A 97 -2.14 10.40 -13.04
C HIS A 97 -2.65 9.07 -12.50
N ALA A 98 -3.93 9.01 -12.09
CA ALA A 98 -4.56 7.76 -11.65
C ALA A 98 -4.53 6.68 -12.73
N LEU A 99 -4.88 7.01 -13.98
CA LEU A 99 -4.83 6.07 -15.11
C LEU A 99 -3.39 5.65 -15.45
N ALA A 100 -2.42 6.57 -15.34
CA ALA A 100 -1.01 6.24 -15.51
C ALA A 100 -0.52 5.28 -14.41
N ARG A 101 -0.95 5.50 -13.15
CA ARG A 101 -0.67 4.60 -12.03
C ARG A 101 -1.23 3.21 -12.30
N LEU A 102 -2.50 3.08 -12.66
CA LEU A 102 -3.14 1.80 -12.96
C LEU A 102 -2.39 1.02 -14.06
N ARG A 103 -1.92 1.70 -15.11
CA ARG A 103 -1.12 1.05 -16.17
C ARG A 103 0.20 0.50 -15.63
N ARG A 104 0.89 1.25 -14.76
CA ARG A 104 2.14 0.76 -14.14
C ARG A 104 1.90 -0.44 -13.24
N LEU A 105 0.86 -0.39 -12.41
CA LEU A 105 0.48 -1.50 -11.53
C LEU A 105 0.12 -2.76 -12.33
N ALA A 106 -0.73 -2.62 -13.35
CA ALA A 106 -1.10 -3.73 -14.23
C ALA A 106 0.11 -4.35 -14.95
N ALA A 107 1.11 -3.53 -15.30
CA ALA A 107 2.34 -4.04 -15.93
C ALA A 107 3.25 -4.85 -14.98
N ALA A 108 3.01 -4.78 -13.67
CA ALA A 108 3.73 -5.60 -12.68
C ALA A 108 3.12 -7.01 -12.53
N TYR A 109 1.88 -7.22 -12.95
CA TYR A 109 1.21 -8.50 -12.80
C TYR A 109 1.65 -9.49 -13.88
N ALA A 110 1.91 -10.74 -13.46
CA ALA A 110 2.26 -11.83 -14.38
C ALA A 110 1.01 -12.35 -15.13
N PRO A 111 1.16 -12.77 -16.38
CA PRO A 111 0.11 -13.54 -17.04
C PRO A 111 -0.22 -14.82 -16.27
N PRO A 112 -1.50 -15.25 -16.21
CA PRO A 112 -1.94 -16.43 -15.46
C PRO A 112 -1.26 -17.75 -15.86
N GLU A 113 -0.75 -17.83 -17.08
CA GLU A 113 -0.10 -19.01 -17.64
C GLU A 113 1.36 -19.18 -17.19
N LEU A 114 1.95 -18.17 -16.60
CA LEU A 114 3.30 -18.25 -16.03
C LEU A 114 3.25 -18.73 -14.59
N ALA A 115 4.27 -19.51 -14.21
CA ALA A 115 4.45 -19.87 -12.81
C ALA A 115 4.46 -18.58 -11.94
N PRO A 116 3.98 -18.62 -10.70
CA PRO A 116 3.79 -17.42 -9.87
C PRO A 116 4.99 -16.45 -9.80
N TRP A 117 6.21 -17.00 -9.91
CA TRP A 117 7.47 -16.22 -9.91
C TRP A 117 8.12 -16.07 -11.30
N ALA A 118 7.61 -16.77 -12.33
CA ALA A 118 8.14 -16.72 -13.70
C ALA A 118 7.51 -15.58 -14.49
N GLN A 119 7.65 -14.37 -13.98
CA GLN A 119 7.16 -13.17 -14.67
C GLN A 119 7.99 -12.89 -15.92
N ALA A 120 7.36 -12.30 -16.93
CA ALA A 120 8.08 -11.81 -18.09
C ALA A 120 9.16 -10.81 -17.64
N ARG A 121 10.41 -11.18 -17.84
CA ARG A 121 11.55 -10.31 -17.59
C ARG A 121 11.55 -9.18 -18.60
N SER A 122 11.52 -7.93 -18.13
CA SER A 122 11.76 -6.77 -18.96
C SER A 122 13.26 -6.52 -19.15
N GLU A 123 13.60 -5.61 -20.04
CA GLU A 123 14.98 -5.14 -20.16
C GLU A 123 15.46 -4.56 -18.83
N THR A 124 16.64 -5.00 -18.39
CA THR A 124 17.28 -4.48 -17.18
C THR A 124 17.78 -3.07 -17.42
N ARG A 125 17.41 -2.14 -16.56
CA ARG A 125 17.86 -0.75 -16.63
C ARG A 125 18.68 -0.42 -15.37
N PRO A 126 19.92 0.11 -15.52
CA PRO A 126 20.71 0.44 -14.35
C PRO A 126 20.03 1.50 -13.50
N PRO A 127 20.23 1.50 -12.16
CA PRO A 127 19.79 2.58 -11.30
C PRO A 127 20.29 3.95 -11.79
N ARG A 128 19.47 4.99 -11.64
CA ARG A 128 19.89 6.37 -11.92
C ARG A 128 20.80 6.92 -10.83
N ALA A 129 20.62 6.45 -9.59
CA ALA A 129 21.49 6.77 -8.47
C ALA A 129 22.73 5.87 -8.50
N LYS A 130 23.89 6.42 -8.14
CA LYS A 130 25.17 5.70 -8.21
C LYS A 130 25.22 4.60 -7.14
N GLU A 131 25.42 3.37 -7.56
CA GLU A 131 25.53 2.20 -6.68
C GLU A 131 26.70 2.32 -5.68
N GLN A 132 27.82 2.91 -6.12
CA GLN A 132 29.01 3.11 -5.29
C GLN A 132 28.73 3.96 -4.03
N ASP A 133 27.72 4.82 -4.08
CA ASP A 133 27.36 5.66 -2.94
C ASP A 133 26.56 4.91 -1.88
N LEU A 134 26.16 3.64 -2.11
CA LEU A 134 25.37 2.83 -1.17
C LEU A 134 26.09 2.66 0.18
N VAL A 135 27.38 2.38 0.15
CA VAL A 135 28.17 2.19 1.38
C VAL A 135 28.21 3.45 2.25
N GLY A 136 28.21 4.64 1.60
CA GLY A 136 28.19 5.92 2.33
C GLY A 136 26.84 6.29 2.96
N LEU A 137 25.76 5.62 2.56
CA LEU A 137 24.42 5.82 3.14
C LEU A 137 24.22 5.07 4.44
N LEU A 138 24.83 3.89 4.53
CA LEU A 138 24.65 2.99 5.67
C LEU A 138 25.65 3.32 6.78
N PRO A 139 25.26 3.22 8.06
CA PRO A 139 26.20 3.42 9.16
C PRO A 139 27.27 2.33 9.19
N VAL A 140 28.56 2.72 9.12
CA VAL A 140 29.71 1.79 9.01
C VAL A 140 30.02 1.09 10.34
N GLU A 141 29.61 1.65 11.47
CA GLU A 141 29.93 1.09 12.80
C GLU A 141 28.65 0.92 13.62
N GLY A 142 27.94 -0.18 13.45
CA GLY A 142 26.81 -0.57 14.35
C GLY A 142 25.89 0.57 14.81
N GLY A 143 25.95 1.67 14.10
CA GLY A 143 25.51 2.97 14.53
C GLY A 143 24.01 3.19 14.32
N THR A 144 23.47 4.00 15.22
CA THR A 144 22.09 4.46 15.24
C THR A 144 21.83 5.63 14.27
N LYS A 145 22.75 5.90 13.32
CA LYS A 145 22.59 7.01 12.39
C LYS A 145 21.36 6.77 11.49
N PRO A 146 20.36 7.65 11.56
CA PRO A 146 19.19 7.50 10.71
C PRO A 146 19.53 7.73 9.23
N TYR A 147 18.93 6.93 8.34
CA TYR A 147 19.05 7.08 6.90
C TYR A 147 17.69 6.85 6.23
N ASP A 148 17.51 7.41 5.05
CA ASP A 148 16.30 7.17 4.27
C ASP A 148 16.44 5.88 3.44
N MET A 149 15.62 4.90 3.73
CA MET A 149 15.59 3.63 3.00
C MET A 149 15.23 3.84 1.51
N ARG A 150 14.48 4.87 1.16
CA ARG A 150 14.20 5.22 -0.25
C ARG A 150 15.47 5.52 -1.03
N ALA A 151 16.48 6.12 -0.37
CA ALA A 151 17.77 6.36 -1.00
C ALA A 151 18.55 5.05 -1.27
N VAL A 152 18.36 4.02 -0.44
CA VAL A 152 18.88 2.67 -0.68
C VAL A 152 18.16 2.04 -1.86
N LEU A 153 16.83 2.05 -1.88
CA LEU A 153 16.00 1.50 -2.96
C LEU A 153 16.33 2.13 -4.32
N ALA A 154 16.56 3.46 -4.35
CA ALA A 154 16.94 4.16 -5.55
C ALA A 154 18.30 3.70 -6.16
N ARG A 155 19.12 2.98 -5.40
CA ARG A 155 20.39 2.41 -5.83
C ARG A 155 20.34 0.91 -6.14
N LEU A 156 19.26 0.26 -5.75
CA LEU A 156 19.06 -1.17 -5.97
C LEU A 156 18.11 -1.44 -7.15
N LEU A 157 17.06 -0.63 -7.29
CA LEU A 157 15.99 -0.89 -8.25
C LEU A 157 16.32 -0.32 -9.63
N ASP A 158 15.86 -1.03 -10.64
CA ASP A 158 16.00 -0.66 -12.05
C ASP A 158 15.46 0.75 -12.29
N ALA A 159 16.28 1.58 -12.99
CA ALA A 159 16.00 2.99 -13.26
C ALA A 159 15.67 3.84 -12.02
N SER A 160 15.93 3.36 -10.81
CA SER A 160 15.53 3.98 -9.54
C SER A 160 14.01 4.20 -9.44
N GLU A 161 13.23 3.39 -10.14
CA GLU A 161 11.76 3.48 -10.17
C GLU A 161 11.15 2.63 -9.06
N PHE A 162 10.28 3.25 -8.26
CA PHE A 162 9.59 2.60 -7.15
C PHE A 162 8.19 3.19 -6.98
N ASP A 163 7.18 2.34 -7.08
CA ASP A 163 5.79 2.68 -6.83
C ASP A 163 5.46 2.37 -5.36
N GLU A 164 5.68 3.35 -4.48
CA GLU A 164 5.48 3.18 -3.04
C GLU A 164 3.99 3.04 -2.69
N PHE A 165 3.64 1.92 -2.06
CA PHE A 165 2.31 1.59 -1.60
C PHE A 165 2.02 2.28 -0.26
N LYS A 166 0.92 3.02 -0.14
CA LYS A 166 0.51 3.78 1.05
C LYS A 166 1.65 4.64 1.64
N PRO A 167 2.26 5.56 0.86
CA PRO A 167 3.41 6.33 1.33
C PRO A 167 3.12 7.22 2.54
N GLU A 168 1.84 7.60 2.74
CA GLU A 168 1.39 8.49 3.80
C GLU A 168 0.78 7.75 5.01
N TYR A 169 0.83 6.43 5.03
CA TYR A 169 0.28 5.59 6.10
C TYR A 169 1.31 4.57 6.58
N GLY A 170 1.49 4.43 7.91
CA GLY A 170 2.45 3.48 8.49
C GLY A 170 3.87 3.67 7.96
N GLU A 171 4.37 4.89 7.96
CA GLU A 171 5.58 5.34 7.26
C GLU A 171 6.88 4.72 7.79
N THR A 172 6.87 4.05 8.96
CA THR A 172 8.04 3.34 9.51
C THR A 172 8.36 2.05 8.76
N LEU A 173 7.44 1.56 7.92
CA LEU A 173 7.70 0.57 6.88
C LEU A 173 7.44 1.17 5.49
N ILE A 174 8.38 0.99 4.60
CA ILE A 174 8.25 1.31 3.18
C ILE A 174 7.85 0.03 2.46
N THR A 175 6.76 0.09 1.72
CA THR A 175 6.26 -1.01 0.89
C THR A 175 6.00 -0.50 -0.51
N GLY A 176 6.19 -1.29 -1.53
CA GLY A 176 5.92 -0.86 -2.90
C GLY A 176 6.47 -1.81 -3.94
N MET A 177 6.13 -1.52 -5.20
CA MET A 177 6.53 -2.28 -6.36
C MET A 177 7.72 -1.62 -7.07
N GLY A 178 8.65 -2.43 -7.53
CA GLY A 178 9.78 -2.01 -8.36
C GLY A 178 10.22 -3.11 -9.30
N ARG A 179 11.36 -2.91 -9.94
CA ARG A 179 12.02 -3.96 -10.72
C ARG A 179 13.46 -4.13 -10.24
N LEU A 180 13.92 -5.38 -10.24
CA LEU A 180 15.31 -5.72 -9.96
C LEU A 180 15.81 -6.69 -11.04
N GLY A 181 16.78 -6.25 -11.83
CA GLY A 181 17.30 -7.04 -12.94
C GLY A 181 16.24 -7.38 -14.00
N GLY A 182 15.26 -6.50 -14.20
CA GLY A 182 14.14 -6.67 -15.11
C GLY A 182 12.93 -7.41 -14.51
N TYR A 183 13.06 -8.06 -13.35
CA TYR A 183 11.95 -8.76 -12.69
C TYR A 183 11.13 -7.78 -11.85
N ALA A 184 9.81 -7.87 -11.91
CA ALA A 184 8.94 -7.17 -10.98
C ALA A 184 9.10 -7.76 -9.58
N VAL A 185 9.24 -6.90 -8.57
CA VAL A 185 9.41 -7.30 -7.17
C VAL A 185 8.60 -6.39 -6.26
N GLY A 186 7.99 -6.97 -5.25
CA GLY A 186 7.49 -6.26 -4.08
C GLY A 186 8.63 -6.01 -3.09
N VAL A 187 8.66 -4.86 -2.45
CA VAL A 187 9.63 -4.53 -1.42
C VAL A 187 8.92 -4.23 -0.12
N VAL A 188 9.41 -4.82 0.98
CA VAL A 188 9.03 -4.46 2.35
C VAL A 188 10.31 -4.09 3.11
N ALA A 189 10.45 -2.83 3.49
CA ALA A 189 11.71 -2.31 4.04
C ALA A 189 11.48 -1.42 5.27
N ASN A 190 12.38 -1.46 6.25
CA ASN A 190 12.32 -0.58 7.40
C ASN A 190 12.83 0.83 7.06
N GLN A 191 12.00 1.86 7.32
CA GLN A 191 12.47 3.25 7.30
C GLN A 191 13.27 3.54 8.58
N LYS A 192 14.46 4.12 8.46
CA LYS A 192 15.32 4.48 9.60
C LYS A 192 15.24 5.96 9.97
N LEU A 193 14.53 6.79 9.21
CA LEU A 193 14.24 8.16 9.61
C LEU A 193 13.19 8.19 10.72
N VAL A 194 13.31 9.20 11.56
CA VAL A 194 12.26 9.57 12.52
C VAL A 194 11.11 10.21 11.76
N ILE A 195 9.91 9.69 11.91
CA ILE A 195 8.70 10.19 11.29
C ILE A 195 7.99 11.16 12.24
N LYS A 196 7.69 12.35 11.75
CA LYS A 196 6.95 13.36 12.51
C LYS A 196 5.54 13.48 11.95
N ARG A 197 4.56 13.04 12.71
CA ARG A 197 3.14 13.19 12.42
C ARG A 197 2.50 14.23 13.35
N LYS A 198 1.31 14.73 13.01
CA LYS A 198 0.55 15.65 13.87
C LYS A 198 0.38 15.04 15.29
N GLY A 199 1.15 15.53 16.25
CA GLY A 199 1.07 15.13 17.65
C GLY A 199 1.85 13.89 18.07
N ALA A 200 2.57 13.21 17.15
CA ALA A 200 3.35 12.01 17.46
C ALA A 200 4.71 12.00 16.76
N ILE A 201 5.66 11.33 17.39
CA ILE A 201 6.97 11.03 16.81
C ILE A 201 7.12 9.51 16.77
N GLU A 202 7.37 8.97 15.60
CA GLU A 202 7.63 7.55 15.40
C GLU A 202 9.12 7.32 15.14
N ILE A 203 9.68 6.32 15.81
CA ILE A 203 11.12 6.00 15.75
C ILE A 203 11.38 5.11 14.54
N GLY A 204 12.35 5.47 13.71
CA GLY A 204 12.77 4.65 12.58
C GLY A 204 13.31 3.29 13.00
N GLY A 205 13.05 2.27 12.18
CA GLY A 205 13.41 0.88 12.49
C GLY A 205 12.48 0.18 13.48
N VAL A 206 11.38 0.83 13.88
CA VAL A 206 10.34 0.27 14.76
C VAL A 206 9.06 0.06 13.96
N ILE A 207 8.40 -1.07 14.15
CA ILE A 207 7.15 -1.42 13.47
C ILE A 207 5.98 -0.99 14.37
N TYR A 208 5.22 0.00 13.91
CA TYR A 208 3.99 0.46 14.54
C TYR A 208 2.77 -0.30 14.01
N ALA A 209 1.64 -0.11 14.64
CA ALA A 209 0.42 -0.84 14.34
C ALA A 209 -0.07 -0.64 12.90
N GLU A 210 -0.07 0.60 12.42
CA GLU A 210 -0.41 0.95 11.04
C GLU A 210 0.60 0.37 10.03
N ALA A 211 1.89 0.41 10.37
CA ALA A 211 2.94 -0.14 9.54
C ALA A 211 2.81 -1.66 9.38
N ALA A 212 2.44 -2.36 10.47
CA ALA A 212 2.17 -3.80 10.44
C ALA A 212 0.95 -4.14 9.57
N ASP A 213 -0.15 -3.39 9.67
CA ASP A 213 -1.34 -3.58 8.81
C ASP A 213 -1.01 -3.31 7.33
N LYS A 214 -0.28 -2.22 7.04
CA LYS A 214 0.18 -1.90 5.68
C LYS A 214 1.01 -3.03 5.07
N ALA A 215 2.02 -3.50 5.81
CA ALA A 215 2.89 -4.56 5.32
C ALA A 215 2.15 -5.88 5.14
N ALA A 216 1.24 -6.24 6.08
CA ALA A 216 0.41 -7.44 5.94
C ALA A 216 -0.44 -7.40 4.67
N ARG A 217 -1.11 -6.26 4.41
CA ARG A 217 -1.90 -6.08 3.19
C ARG A 217 -1.04 -6.19 1.94
N PHE A 218 0.09 -5.50 1.91
CA PHE A 218 1.01 -5.51 0.76
C PHE A 218 1.55 -6.92 0.45
N VAL A 219 1.90 -7.70 1.48
CA VAL A 219 2.33 -9.10 1.30
C VAL A 219 1.21 -9.93 0.67
N LEU A 220 -0.05 -9.77 1.12
CA LEU A 220 -1.20 -10.45 0.53
C LEU A 220 -1.42 -10.05 -0.94
N ASP A 221 -1.27 -8.76 -1.27
CA ASP A 221 -1.42 -8.26 -2.64
C ASP A 221 -0.31 -8.80 -3.57
N CYS A 222 0.94 -8.88 -3.08
CA CYS A 222 2.03 -9.53 -3.80
C CYS A 222 1.74 -11.02 -4.07
N ASN A 223 1.20 -11.73 -3.08
CA ASN A 223 0.80 -13.14 -3.26
C ASN A 223 -0.34 -13.28 -4.28
N GLN A 224 -1.35 -12.40 -4.22
CA GLN A 224 -2.45 -12.38 -5.19
C GLN A 224 -1.95 -12.14 -6.62
N ALA A 225 -0.97 -11.24 -6.77
CA ALA A 225 -0.40 -10.88 -8.06
C ALA A 225 0.73 -11.83 -8.54
N GLY A 226 1.16 -12.78 -7.71
CA GLY A 226 2.29 -13.67 -8.03
C GLY A 226 3.64 -12.94 -8.11
N VAL A 227 3.82 -11.87 -7.35
CA VAL A 227 5.03 -11.02 -7.35
C VAL A 227 5.97 -11.44 -6.22
N PRO A 228 7.24 -11.80 -6.49
CA PRO A 228 8.25 -12.07 -5.47
C PRO A 228 8.46 -10.89 -4.52
N ILE A 229 8.79 -11.17 -3.25
CA ILE A 229 8.94 -10.13 -2.22
C ILE A 229 10.38 -10.08 -1.71
N ILE A 230 10.92 -8.88 -1.65
CA ILE A 230 12.22 -8.59 -1.05
C ILE A 230 12.01 -7.88 0.29
N PHE A 231 12.50 -8.48 1.36
CA PHE A 231 12.53 -7.86 2.68
C PHE A 231 13.90 -7.23 2.94
N LEU A 232 13.94 -5.93 3.22
CA LEU A 232 15.14 -5.21 3.64
C LEU A 232 14.99 -4.85 5.12
N HIS A 233 15.53 -5.70 5.98
CA HIS A 233 15.36 -5.60 7.41
C HIS A 233 16.51 -4.82 8.08
N ASP A 234 16.19 -3.68 8.65
CA ASP A 234 16.98 -2.97 9.66
C ASP A 234 16.00 -2.57 10.78
N VAL A 235 15.56 -3.57 11.54
CA VAL A 235 14.44 -3.49 12.46
C VAL A 235 14.89 -3.70 13.91
N ASN A 236 14.36 -2.89 14.83
CA ASN A 236 14.54 -3.06 16.26
C ASN A 236 13.45 -3.97 16.88
N GLY A 237 12.30 -4.07 16.23
CA GLY A 237 11.13 -4.84 16.68
C GLY A 237 9.84 -4.06 16.51
N PHE A 238 8.75 -4.63 17.04
CA PHE A 238 7.45 -3.95 17.14
C PHE A 238 7.49 -2.92 18.26
N MET A 239 6.69 -1.84 18.11
CA MET A 239 6.53 -0.84 19.16
C MET A 239 5.88 -1.46 20.39
N VAL A 240 6.34 -1.03 21.56
CA VAL A 240 5.86 -1.48 22.87
C VAL A 240 5.25 -0.31 23.66
N GLY A 241 4.45 -0.62 24.65
CA GLY A 241 3.89 0.38 25.57
C GLY A 241 2.37 0.49 25.46
N LYS A 242 1.78 1.21 26.43
CA LYS A 242 0.33 1.29 26.60
C LYS A 242 -0.41 1.70 25.34
N GLN A 243 0.04 2.76 24.67
CA GLN A 243 -0.62 3.25 23.45
C GLN A 243 -0.57 2.20 22.35
N SER A 244 0.58 1.57 22.14
CA SER A 244 0.76 0.55 21.12
C SER A 244 -0.15 -0.67 21.34
N GLU A 245 -0.32 -1.10 22.60
CA GLU A 245 -1.26 -2.17 22.94
C GLU A 245 -2.72 -1.75 22.69
N GLN A 246 -3.07 -0.50 23.02
CA GLN A 246 -4.40 0.05 22.75
C GLN A 246 -4.68 0.19 21.25
N ASP A 247 -3.67 0.49 20.44
CA ASP A 247 -3.73 0.50 18.98
C ASP A 247 -3.79 -0.92 18.39
N GLY A 248 -3.67 -1.95 19.22
CA GLY A 248 -3.79 -3.36 18.84
C GLY A 248 -2.57 -3.91 18.12
N ILE A 249 -1.36 -3.50 18.53
CA ILE A 249 -0.09 -3.93 17.93
C ILE A 249 0.05 -5.45 17.82
N ILE A 250 -0.36 -6.20 18.87
CA ILE A 250 -0.29 -7.68 18.86
C ILE A 250 -1.14 -8.25 17.73
N ARG A 251 -2.40 -7.77 17.59
CA ARG A 251 -3.32 -8.25 16.56
C ARG A 251 -2.84 -7.89 15.15
N ARG A 252 -2.37 -6.67 14.96
CA ARG A 252 -1.88 -6.18 13.66
C ARG A 252 -0.54 -6.83 13.31
N GLY A 253 0.36 -6.99 14.28
CA GLY A 253 1.59 -7.75 14.11
C GLY A 253 1.34 -9.22 13.76
N ALA A 254 0.37 -9.86 14.43
CA ALA A 254 -0.03 -11.23 14.09
C ALA A 254 -0.55 -11.38 12.66
N LYS A 255 -1.25 -10.38 12.11
CA LYS A 255 -1.64 -10.38 10.68
C LYS A 255 -0.42 -10.37 9.76
N LEU A 256 0.58 -9.53 10.06
CA LEU A 256 1.82 -9.49 9.28
C LEU A 256 2.55 -10.83 9.33
N VAL A 257 2.72 -11.40 10.52
CA VAL A 257 3.32 -12.72 10.70
C VAL A 257 2.55 -13.78 9.91
N ASN A 258 1.20 -13.77 9.97
CA ASN A 258 0.35 -14.70 9.24
C ASN A 258 0.50 -14.53 7.72
N ALA A 259 0.49 -13.30 7.21
CA ALA A 259 0.63 -13.02 5.79
C ALA A 259 1.99 -13.52 5.25
N VAL A 260 3.08 -13.26 5.98
CA VAL A 260 4.42 -13.73 5.60
C VAL A 260 4.52 -15.26 5.68
N SER A 261 3.98 -15.87 6.75
CA SER A 261 4.06 -17.33 6.97
C SER A 261 3.27 -18.13 5.93
N ASN A 262 2.21 -17.55 5.39
CA ASN A 262 1.37 -18.18 4.35
C ASN A 262 1.72 -17.70 2.94
N SER A 263 2.79 -16.92 2.78
CA SER A 263 3.23 -16.47 1.46
C SER A 263 3.62 -17.67 0.58
N VAL A 264 3.16 -17.67 -0.66
CA VAL A 264 3.46 -18.68 -1.67
C VAL A 264 4.36 -18.16 -2.79
N VAL A 265 4.75 -16.88 -2.71
CA VAL A 265 5.75 -16.26 -3.60
C VAL A 265 7.12 -16.27 -2.92
N PRO A 266 8.23 -16.33 -3.70
CA PRO A 266 9.59 -16.22 -3.16
C PRO A 266 9.82 -14.92 -2.41
#